data_09224756fdfcbe59cad4e83fed715de3
#
_entry.id   09224756fdfcbe59cad4e83fed715de3
#
_cell.length_a   1.000
_cell.length_b   1.000
_cell.length_c   1.000
_cell.angle_alpha   90.00
_cell.angle_beta   90.00
_cell.angle_gamma   90.00
#
_symmetry.space_group_name_H-M   'P 1'
#
loop_
_entity.id
_entity.type
_entity.pdbx_description
1 polymer ?
#
loop_
_entity_poly.entity_id
_entity_poly.type
_entity_poly.pdbx_seq_one_letter_code
_entity_poly.pdbx_strand_id
1 'polypeptide(L)'
;MAADDLRLKMLDDLLTAERGFRDMAERRARALVGVLTELAYRLDGERLERMRQLDPGAPGTWKPEDWRSFFLAVSLTPQAGWGKPNGNGNGSGHAAEIAALQAKVAALERELALAKASPYQRRVDADNPLLPPARPVPTGVGGRLAGFVMPKIPKAFEHRWQVRGQMSRADEELHLKRRGMVLKCLAEGLNVQVEIGRYMGDATGGQYRSGAIRRVFEALEESGLIVRQTLSMSVTGNMPTRLAVARLTQEGQQMCRALGWQVVESEWERLLRLHEGEKQEEHVLSILLFATSARLRGWEVEVLPEVEGNARPDVVIRRGDERVYVEVETGTRLHEDNTKWRMNAALNGGRVALVARNVEERRVLVADCQHVAEHGMATDVETMIGNKFVDVSAADPLWAEVW
;
A
#
# COMPACT_ATOMS: atom_id res chain seq x y z
N MET A 1 -10.07 28.05 24.03
CA MET A 1 -8.77 28.25 24.69
C MET A 1 -8.09 26.94 25.05
N ALA A 2 -8.55 26.15 26.03
CA ALA A 2 -7.82 24.90 26.40
C ALA A 2 -7.70 23.82 25.30
N ALA A 3 -8.69 23.71 24.42
CA ALA A 3 -8.66 22.74 23.31
C ALA A 3 -7.70 23.15 22.18
N ASP A 4 -7.57 24.44 21.94
CA ASP A 4 -6.68 24.98 20.91
C ASP A 4 -5.20 24.92 21.37
N ASP A 5 -4.94 25.16 22.64
CA ASP A 5 -3.62 25.02 23.24
C ASP A 5 -3.13 23.56 23.22
N LEU A 6 -4.02 22.59 23.46
CA LEU A 6 -3.69 21.16 23.35
C LEU A 6 -3.38 20.77 21.91
N ARG A 7 -4.12 21.31 20.96
CA ARG A 7 -3.94 21.07 19.52
C ARG A 7 -2.63 21.65 18.99
N LEU A 8 -2.27 22.85 19.44
CA LEU A 8 -1.00 23.50 19.12
C LEU A 8 0.19 22.71 19.69
N LYS A 9 0.07 22.23 20.93
CA LYS A 9 1.11 21.39 21.54
C LYS A 9 1.30 20.07 20.80
N MET A 10 0.23 19.39 20.42
CA MET A 10 0.30 18.16 19.61
C MET A 10 0.94 18.40 18.24
N LEU A 11 0.67 19.53 17.59
CA LEU A 11 1.29 19.90 16.33
C LEU A 11 2.78 20.19 16.49
N ASP A 12 3.19 20.85 17.57
CA ASP A 12 4.58 21.15 17.87
C ASP A 12 5.37 19.86 18.20
N ASP A 13 4.77 18.93 18.94
CA ASP A 13 5.34 17.61 19.23
C ASP A 13 5.53 16.78 17.94
N LEU A 14 4.55 16.82 17.02
CA LEU A 14 4.63 16.15 15.71
C LEU A 14 5.72 16.77 14.81
N LEU A 15 5.80 18.10 14.74
CA LEU A 15 6.83 18.81 13.98
C LEU A 15 8.24 18.54 14.53
N THR A 16 8.37 18.46 15.85
CA THR A 16 9.64 18.15 16.51
C THR A 16 10.07 16.71 16.22
N ALA A 17 9.13 15.75 16.24
CA ALA A 17 9.38 14.37 15.87
C ALA A 17 9.78 14.25 14.39
N GLU A 18 9.08 14.95 13.48
CA GLU A 18 9.40 14.96 12.05
C GLU A 18 10.80 15.54 11.78
N ARG A 19 11.18 16.65 12.41
CA ARG A 19 12.54 17.21 12.32
C ARG A 19 13.59 16.21 12.80
N GLY A 20 13.36 15.56 13.92
CA GLY A 20 14.24 14.52 14.43
C GLY A 20 14.43 13.34 13.47
N PHE A 21 13.37 12.91 12.77
CA PHE A 21 13.45 11.87 11.74
C PHE A 21 14.22 12.33 10.51
N ARG A 22 13.98 13.56 10.05
CA ARG A 22 14.70 14.16 8.91
C ARG A 22 16.20 14.24 9.19
N ASP A 23 16.58 14.74 10.35
CA ASP A 23 17.99 14.83 10.77
C ASP A 23 18.67 13.46 10.86
N MET A 24 17.94 12.44 11.30
CA MET A 24 18.45 11.08 11.38
C MET A 24 18.62 10.47 9.98
N ALA A 25 17.66 10.68 9.08
CA ALA A 25 17.74 10.23 7.69
C ALA A 25 18.90 10.90 6.94
N GLU A 26 19.11 12.20 7.13
CA GLU A 26 20.23 12.93 6.54
C GLU A 26 21.60 12.47 7.07
N ARG A 27 21.72 12.19 8.38
CA ARG A 27 22.94 11.62 8.95
C ARG A 27 23.27 10.26 8.37
N ARG A 28 22.28 9.40 8.19
CA ARG A 28 22.45 8.07 7.59
C ARG A 28 22.79 8.14 6.12
N ALA A 29 22.14 9.03 5.36
CA ALA A 29 22.48 9.27 3.96
C ALA A 29 23.95 9.73 3.80
N ARG A 30 24.40 10.65 4.64
CA ARG A 30 25.81 11.09 4.66
C ARG A 30 26.78 9.95 5.00
N ALA A 31 26.43 9.09 5.94
CA ALA A 31 27.24 7.92 6.29
C ALA A 31 27.33 6.93 5.12
N LEU A 32 26.23 6.68 4.39
CA LEU A 32 26.21 5.81 3.21
C LEU A 32 27.08 6.39 2.09
N VAL A 33 26.96 7.68 1.78
CA VAL A 33 27.81 8.36 0.79
C VAL A 33 29.28 8.25 1.20
N GLY A 34 29.61 8.35 2.48
CA GLY A 34 30.97 8.14 2.97
C GLY A 34 31.51 6.73 2.67
N VAL A 35 30.71 5.69 2.92
CA VAL A 35 31.09 4.30 2.65
C VAL A 35 31.25 4.06 1.15
N LEU A 36 30.34 4.56 0.32
CA LEU A 36 30.42 4.44 -1.14
C LEU A 36 31.65 5.18 -1.70
N THR A 37 31.97 6.34 -1.15
CA THR A 37 33.17 7.12 -1.51
C THR A 37 34.45 6.35 -1.19
N GLU A 38 34.54 5.76 -0.01
CA GLU A 38 35.68 4.94 0.40
C GLU A 38 35.83 3.71 -0.51
N LEU A 39 34.73 3.04 -0.84
CA LEU A 39 34.71 1.91 -1.76
C LEU A 39 35.17 2.33 -3.16
N ALA A 40 34.66 3.43 -3.69
CA ALA A 40 35.04 3.97 -4.98
C ALA A 40 36.54 4.32 -5.05
N TYR A 41 37.05 4.92 -3.97
CA TYR A 41 38.47 5.27 -3.88
C TYR A 41 39.37 4.03 -3.86
N ARG A 42 38.95 2.96 -3.18
CA ARG A 42 39.70 1.68 -3.16
C ARG A 42 39.66 0.94 -4.48
N LEU A 43 38.54 1.05 -5.23
CA LEU A 43 38.38 0.36 -6.50
C LEU A 43 39.05 1.10 -7.67
N ASP A 44 38.90 2.40 -7.77
CA ASP A 44 39.50 3.25 -8.79
C ASP A 44 39.62 4.71 -8.30
N GLY A 45 40.57 4.94 -7.41
CA GLY A 45 40.82 6.26 -6.83
C GLY A 45 41.24 7.32 -7.83
N GLU A 46 42.01 6.94 -8.89
CA GLU A 46 42.41 7.88 -9.92
C GLU A 46 41.22 8.38 -10.76
N ARG A 47 40.28 7.49 -11.03
CA ARG A 47 39.03 7.86 -11.72
C ARG A 47 38.17 8.76 -10.87
N LEU A 48 38.03 8.43 -9.59
CA LEU A 48 37.26 9.24 -8.65
C LEU A 48 37.85 10.65 -8.55
N GLU A 49 39.19 10.76 -8.51
CA GLU A 49 39.88 12.04 -8.43
C GLU A 49 39.70 12.88 -9.71
N ARG A 50 39.77 12.24 -10.87
CA ARG A 50 39.43 12.90 -12.14
C ARG A 50 38.00 13.43 -12.18
N MET A 51 37.05 12.67 -11.66
CA MET A 51 35.66 13.13 -11.56
C MET A 51 35.49 14.30 -10.60
N ARG A 52 36.23 14.34 -9.49
CA ARG A 52 36.28 15.47 -8.57
C ARG A 52 36.88 16.73 -9.19
N GLN A 53 37.86 16.58 -10.09
CA GLN A 53 38.41 17.73 -10.81
C GLN A 53 37.40 18.33 -11.80
N LEU A 54 36.52 17.50 -12.37
CA LEU A 54 35.44 17.93 -13.27
C LEU A 54 34.22 18.48 -12.52
N ASP A 55 33.89 17.89 -11.38
CA ASP A 55 32.81 18.31 -10.49
C ASP A 55 33.30 18.32 -9.04
N PRO A 56 33.66 19.47 -8.48
CA PRO A 56 34.15 19.57 -7.09
C PRO A 56 33.16 19.10 -6.03
N GLY A 57 31.87 18.99 -6.36
CA GLY A 57 30.83 18.43 -5.49
C GLY A 57 30.82 16.91 -5.44
N ALA A 58 31.44 16.24 -6.43
CA ALA A 58 31.49 14.79 -6.50
C ALA A 58 32.38 14.18 -5.41
N PRO A 59 32.03 13.01 -4.88
CA PRO A 59 30.81 12.25 -5.08
C PRO A 59 29.66 12.62 -4.11
N GLY A 60 29.80 13.69 -3.34
CA GLY A 60 28.83 14.10 -2.32
C GLY A 60 27.46 14.45 -2.86
N THR A 61 27.41 14.93 -4.12
CA THR A 61 26.18 15.33 -4.82
C THR A 61 25.63 14.24 -5.74
N TRP A 62 26.31 13.11 -5.85
CA TRP A 62 25.92 12.03 -6.76
C TRP A 62 24.56 11.43 -6.40
N LYS A 63 23.76 11.21 -7.45
CA LYS A 63 22.53 10.43 -7.38
C LYS A 63 22.84 8.93 -7.44
N PRO A 64 21.88 8.05 -7.12
CA PRO A 64 22.07 6.61 -7.21
C PRO A 64 22.55 6.14 -8.58
N GLU A 65 22.12 6.81 -9.67
CA GLU A 65 22.50 6.51 -11.05
C GLU A 65 24.00 6.81 -11.31
N ASP A 66 24.54 7.87 -10.72
CA ASP A 66 25.93 8.26 -10.86
C ASP A 66 26.85 7.23 -10.19
N TRP A 67 26.48 6.80 -8.99
CA TRP A 67 27.16 5.71 -8.28
C TRP A 67 27.14 4.40 -9.07
N ARG A 68 25.95 4.03 -9.59
CA ARG A 68 25.80 2.84 -10.42
C ARG A 68 26.67 2.90 -11.66
N SER A 69 26.70 4.03 -12.36
CA SER A 69 27.52 4.26 -13.56
C SER A 69 29.01 4.19 -13.24
N PHE A 70 29.44 4.74 -12.10
CA PHE A 70 30.83 4.62 -11.66
C PHE A 70 31.24 3.17 -11.43
N PHE A 71 30.49 2.39 -10.65
CA PHE A 71 30.81 1.00 -10.32
C PHE A 71 30.70 0.07 -11.53
N LEU A 72 29.74 0.26 -12.42
CA LEU A 72 29.68 -0.50 -13.67
C LEU A 72 30.89 -0.24 -14.55
N ALA A 73 31.31 1.00 -14.69
CA ALA A 73 32.48 1.33 -15.51
C ALA A 73 33.78 0.78 -14.92
N VAL A 74 33.93 0.72 -13.59
CA VAL A 74 35.06 0.05 -12.93
C VAL A 74 35.03 -1.45 -13.20
N SER A 75 33.85 -2.08 -13.16
CA SER A 75 33.69 -3.51 -13.40
C SER A 75 33.97 -3.92 -14.85
N LEU A 76 33.77 -3.00 -15.82
CA LEU A 76 33.96 -3.25 -17.25
C LEU A 76 35.37 -2.89 -17.77
N THR A 77 36.16 -2.17 -16.97
CA THR A 77 37.52 -1.83 -17.35
C THR A 77 38.45 -3.02 -17.05
N PRO A 78 39.03 -3.68 -18.05
CA PRO A 78 40.06 -4.70 -17.80
C PRO A 78 41.20 -4.02 -17.03
N GLN A 79 41.41 -4.39 -15.78
CA GLN A 79 42.54 -3.88 -15.02
C GLN A 79 43.84 -4.44 -15.65
N ALA A 80 44.43 -3.64 -16.50
CA ALA A 80 45.80 -3.86 -16.97
C ALA A 80 46.76 -3.60 -15.79
N GLY A 81 46.83 -4.54 -14.85
CA GLY A 81 47.68 -4.37 -13.69
C GLY A 81 47.49 -5.30 -12.51
N TRP A 82 46.49 -6.18 -12.54
CA TRP A 82 46.52 -7.29 -11.58
C TRP A 82 47.55 -8.30 -12.03
N GLY A 83 48.77 -8.02 -11.61
CA GLY A 83 49.91 -8.90 -11.85
C GLY A 83 49.56 -10.31 -11.42
N LYS A 84 50.06 -11.27 -12.19
CA LYS A 84 50.06 -12.71 -11.86
C LYS A 84 50.25 -12.83 -10.33
N PRO A 85 49.51 -13.67 -9.65
CA PRO A 85 49.73 -13.89 -8.24
C PRO A 85 51.13 -14.48 -8.09
N ASN A 86 52.09 -13.63 -7.66
CA ASN A 86 53.30 -14.13 -7.06
C ASN A 86 52.83 -14.90 -5.83
N GLY A 87 52.93 -16.20 -5.89
CA GLY A 87 52.59 -17.09 -4.80
C GLY A 87 53.35 -16.74 -3.54
N ASN A 88 52.70 -16.02 -2.65
CA ASN A 88 52.86 -16.11 -1.23
C ASN A 88 51.76 -15.24 -0.55
N GLY A 89 50.75 -15.93 -0.09
CA GLY A 89 49.89 -15.64 1.05
C GLY A 89 49.41 -14.19 1.24
N ASN A 90 48.23 -13.86 0.75
CA ASN A 90 47.23 -13.04 1.44
C ASN A 90 45.93 -12.79 0.61
N GLY A 91 45.63 -13.66 -0.36
CA GLY A 91 44.37 -13.54 -1.13
C GLY A 91 43.08 -13.74 -0.29
N SER A 92 43.18 -14.31 0.90
CA SER A 92 42.02 -14.53 1.79
C SER A 92 41.59 -13.28 2.56
N GLY A 93 42.47 -12.32 2.77
CA GLY A 93 42.17 -11.09 3.49
C GLY A 93 41.24 -10.16 2.73
N HIS A 94 41.50 -9.95 1.44
CA HIS A 94 40.67 -9.07 0.62
C HIS A 94 39.26 -9.63 0.32
N ALA A 95 39.13 -10.93 0.12
CA ALA A 95 37.83 -11.56 -0.07
C ALA A 95 36.97 -11.46 1.20
N ALA A 96 37.56 -11.63 2.36
CA ALA A 96 36.88 -11.47 3.65
C ALA A 96 36.49 -9.99 3.91
N GLU A 97 37.35 -9.05 3.52
CA GLU A 97 37.10 -7.61 3.65
C GLU A 97 35.97 -7.14 2.73
N ILE A 98 35.97 -7.61 1.47
CA ILE A 98 34.88 -7.36 0.50
C ILE A 98 33.55 -7.95 1.02
N ALA A 99 33.56 -9.18 1.52
CA ALA A 99 32.38 -9.81 2.09
C ALA A 99 31.85 -9.04 3.34
N ALA A 100 32.75 -8.54 4.20
CA ALA A 100 32.40 -7.72 5.34
C ALA A 100 31.80 -6.36 4.92
N LEU A 101 32.34 -5.72 3.89
CA LEU A 101 31.81 -4.47 3.33
C LEU A 101 30.44 -4.69 2.67
N GLN A 102 30.27 -5.77 1.92
CA GLN A 102 28.97 -6.14 1.34
C GLN A 102 27.90 -6.41 2.42
N ALA A 103 28.27 -7.12 3.49
CA ALA A 103 27.41 -7.33 4.63
C ALA A 103 27.02 -6.02 5.32
N LYS A 104 27.96 -5.07 5.43
CA LYS A 104 27.71 -3.75 6.02
C LYS A 104 26.82 -2.88 5.13
N VAL A 105 27.00 -2.91 3.81
CA VAL A 105 26.10 -2.25 2.84
C VAL A 105 24.71 -2.83 2.94
N ALA A 106 24.54 -4.15 2.94
CA ALA A 106 23.24 -4.81 3.06
C ALA A 106 22.56 -4.56 4.42
N ALA A 107 23.33 -4.36 5.49
CA ALA A 107 22.80 -3.94 6.80
C ALA A 107 22.32 -2.49 6.78
N LEU A 108 23.11 -1.57 6.20
CA LEU A 108 22.73 -0.16 6.05
C LEU A 108 21.55 0.05 5.11
N GLU A 109 21.43 -0.74 4.04
CA GLU A 109 20.26 -0.73 3.16
C GLU A 109 19.00 -1.18 3.90
N ARG A 110 19.09 -2.23 4.73
CA ARG A 110 18.00 -2.67 5.61
C ARG A 110 17.63 -1.59 6.64
N GLU A 111 18.62 -0.97 7.27
CA GLU A 111 18.38 0.14 8.21
C GLU A 111 17.78 1.37 7.50
N LEU A 112 18.21 1.66 6.27
CA LEU A 112 17.67 2.75 5.47
C LEU A 112 16.22 2.45 5.02
N ALA A 113 15.93 1.22 4.63
CA ALA A 113 14.57 0.78 4.33
C ALA A 113 13.67 0.89 5.56
N LEU A 114 14.16 0.45 6.74
CA LEU A 114 13.46 0.62 8.02
C LEU A 114 13.32 2.09 8.45
N ALA A 115 14.28 2.95 8.11
CA ALA A 115 14.22 4.38 8.43
C ALA A 115 13.31 5.15 7.47
N LYS A 116 13.19 4.69 6.22
CA LYS A 116 12.27 5.21 5.22
C LYS A 116 10.85 4.63 5.38
N ALA A 117 10.73 3.49 6.07
CA ALA A 117 9.42 2.98 6.45
C ALA A 117 8.71 4.01 7.35
N SER A 118 7.48 4.34 6.99
CA SER A 118 6.69 5.31 7.74
C SER A 118 6.58 4.91 9.21
N PRO A 119 6.40 5.86 10.14
CA PRO A 119 6.08 5.53 11.53
C PRO A 119 4.89 4.58 11.65
N TYR A 120 4.00 4.63 10.67
CA TYR A 120 2.85 3.75 10.51
C TYR A 120 3.27 2.32 10.13
N GLN A 121 4.11 2.17 9.10
CA GLN A 121 4.65 0.87 8.67
C GLN A 121 5.40 0.15 9.80
N ARG A 122 6.21 0.91 10.58
CA ARG A 122 6.89 0.38 11.78
C ARG A 122 5.93 -0.09 12.86
N ARG A 123 4.79 0.59 13.06
CA ARG A 123 3.75 0.15 14.00
C ARG A 123 3.03 -1.10 13.51
N VAL A 124 2.73 -1.16 12.20
CA VAL A 124 2.11 -2.35 11.59
C VAL A 124 3.03 -3.56 11.73
N ASP A 125 4.32 -3.41 11.42
CA ASP A 125 5.30 -4.51 11.49
C ASP A 125 5.61 -4.94 12.93
N ALA A 126 5.61 -4.01 13.90
CA ALA A 126 5.83 -4.30 15.31
C ALA A 126 4.59 -4.87 16.00
N ASP A 127 3.40 -4.36 15.65
CA ASP A 127 2.15 -4.72 16.31
C ASP A 127 1.47 -5.94 15.66
N ASN A 128 1.89 -6.35 14.47
CA ASN A 128 1.18 -7.36 13.68
C ASN A 128 2.12 -8.33 12.93
N PRO A 129 2.95 -9.09 13.64
CA PRO A 129 3.78 -10.08 12.98
C PRO A 129 2.90 -11.19 12.39
N LEU A 130 2.90 -11.33 11.07
CA LEU A 130 2.43 -12.51 10.36
C LEU A 130 0.92 -12.83 10.51
N LEU A 131 0.04 -11.88 10.24
CA LEU A 131 -1.34 -12.23 9.93
C LEU A 131 -1.39 -12.99 8.59
N PRO A 132 -2.19 -14.04 8.48
CA PRO A 132 -2.39 -14.70 7.20
C PRO A 132 -2.99 -13.72 6.19
N PRO A 133 -2.61 -13.80 4.89
CA PRO A 133 -3.17 -12.94 3.86
C PRO A 133 -4.69 -13.08 3.79
N ALA A 134 -5.36 -12.00 3.44
CA ALA A 134 -6.80 -12.02 3.20
C ALA A 134 -7.13 -13.07 2.12
N ARG A 135 -8.06 -13.96 2.42
CA ARG A 135 -8.61 -14.85 1.39
C ARG A 135 -9.67 -14.10 0.60
N PRO A 136 -9.77 -14.34 -0.71
CA PRO A 136 -10.90 -13.83 -1.49
C PRO A 136 -12.20 -14.26 -0.79
N VAL A 137 -13.01 -13.30 -0.42
CA VAL A 137 -14.32 -13.60 0.19
C VAL A 137 -15.37 -13.42 -0.89
N PRO A 138 -16.23 -14.43 -1.14
CA PRO A 138 -17.30 -14.31 -2.09
C PRO A 138 -18.14 -13.06 -1.79
N THR A 139 -18.27 -12.20 -2.78
CA THR A 139 -18.97 -10.93 -2.64
C THR A 139 -20.20 -10.93 -3.52
N GLY A 140 -21.34 -11.18 -2.91
CA GLY A 140 -22.59 -10.69 -3.47
C GLY A 140 -22.96 -9.40 -2.74
N VAL A 141 -23.33 -8.35 -3.47
CA VAL A 141 -24.02 -7.22 -2.86
C VAL A 141 -25.25 -7.79 -2.14
N GLY A 142 -25.38 -7.54 -0.84
CA GLY A 142 -26.45 -8.11 -0.02
C GLY A 142 -26.12 -9.41 0.72
N GLY A 143 -25.06 -10.16 0.33
CA GLY A 143 -24.76 -11.48 0.92
C GLY A 143 -23.76 -11.51 2.06
N ARG A 144 -22.75 -10.62 2.08
CA ARG A 144 -21.60 -10.72 3.01
C ARG A 144 -21.99 -10.69 4.49
N LEU A 145 -22.91 -9.83 4.86
CA LEU A 145 -23.43 -9.70 6.21
C LEU A 145 -24.88 -10.19 6.36
N ALA A 146 -25.42 -10.86 5.35
CA ALA A 146 -26.75 -11.45 5.43
C ALA A 146 -26.80 -12.47 6.58
N GLY A 147 -27.84 -12.38 7.42
CA GLY A 147 -27.99 -13.27 8.55
C GLY A 147 -26.96 -13.07 9.68
N PHE A 148 -26.17 -11.99 9.67
CA PHE A 148 -25.20 -11.74 10.73
C PHE A 148 -25.87 -11.70 12.10
N VAL A 149 -25.40 -12.56 12.98
CA VAL A 149 -25.78 -12.61 14.39
C VAL A 149 -24.55 -12.21 15.21
N MET A 150 -24.71 -11.24 16.10
CA MET A 150 -23.63 -10.83 16.98
C MET A 150 -23.34 -11.92 18.00
N PRO A 151 -22.09 -12.45 18.06
CA PRO A 151 -21.71 -13.39 19.10
C PRO A 151 -21.78 -12.73 20.49
N LYS A 152 -21.85 -13.55 21.54
CA LYS A 152 -21.77 -13.06 22.91
C LYS A 152 -20.42 -12.40 23.15
N ILE A 153 -20.44 -11.17 23.66
CA ILE A 153 -19.21 -10.43 23.97
C ILE A 153 -18.47 -11.12 25.12
N PRO A 154 -17.18 -11.42 24.93
CA PRO A 154 -16.35 -11.96 26.01
C PRO A 154 -16.24 -10.96 27.17
N LYS A 155 -16.29 -11.44 28.42
CA LYS A 155 -16.25 -10.61 29.63
C LYS A 155 -15.11 -9.58 29.66
N ALA A 156 -13.94 -9.96 29.14
CA ALA A 156 -12.77 -9.10 29.08
C ALA A 156 -12.99 -7.81 28.25
N PHE A 157 -13.94 -7.83 27.31
CA PHE A 157 -14.23 -6.72 26.41
C PHE A 157 -15.56 -6.02 26.68
N GLU A 158 -16.35 -6.44 27.67
CA GLU A 158 -17.65 -5.85 27.98
C GLU A 158 -17.54 -4.33 28.25
N HIS A 159 -16.49 -3.88 28.96
CA HIS A 159 -16.26 -2.48 29.26
C HIS A 159 -16.03 -1.59 28.01
N ARG A 160 -15.50 -2.18 26.91
CA ARG A 160 -15.30 -1.48 25.64
C ARG A 160 -16.51 -1.55 24.72
N TRP A 161 -17.48 -2.41 25.06
CA TRP A 161 -18.66 -2.64 24.26
C TRP A 161 -19.88 -1.84 24.72
N GLN A 162 -19.73 -1.10 25.80
CA GLN A 162 -20.79 -0.27 26.33
C GLN A 162 -21.13 0.88 25.38
N VAL A 163 -22.43 1.16 25.23
CA VAL A 163 -22.93 2.32 24.50
C VAL A 163 -23.00 3.50 25.46
N ARG A 164 -22.41 4.62 25.05
CA ARG A 164 -22.50 5.87 25.82
C ARG A 164 -23.68 6.68 25.32
N GLY A 165 -24.50 7.16 26.25
CA GLY A 165 -25.66 8.00 25.98
C GLY A 165 -26.99 7.27 26.13
N GLN A 166 -28.07 8.03 26.09
CA GLN A 166 -29.43 7.49 26.17
C GLN A 166 -29.89 7.10 24.77
N MET A 167 -30.13 5.82 24.55
CA MET A 167 -30.75 5.25 23.37
C MET A 167 -31.93 4.39 23.77
N SER A 168 -32.89 4.20 22.85
CA SER A 168 -33.87 3.13 23.03
C SER A 168 -33.17 1.78 22.99
N ARG A 169 -33.71 0.77 23.66
CA ARG A 169 -33.15 -0.59 23.67
C ARG A 169 -32.96 -1.15 22.25
N ALA A 170 -33.91 -0.90 21.37
CA ALA A 170 -33.83 -1.36 19.97
C ALA A 170 -32.70 -0.67 19.19
N ASP A 171 -32.52 0.66 19.41
CA ASP A 171 -31.43 1.40 18.77
C ASP A 171 -30.07 0.96 19.31
N GLU A 172 -29.98 0.67 20.61
CA GLU A 172 -28.77 0.14 21.23
C GLU A 172 -28.40 -1.23 20.65
N GLU A 173 -29.35 -2.16 20.59
CA GLU A 173 -29.14 -3.49 20.00
C GLU A 173 -28.69 -3.39 18.53
N LEU A 174 -29.32 -2.51 17.74
CA LEU A 174 -28.94 -2.27 16.35
C LEU A 174 -27.53 -1.64 16.25
N HIS A 175 -27.22 -0.67 17.11
CA HIS A 175 -25.90 -0.04 17.15
C HIS A 175 -24.79 -1.06 17.49
N LEU A 176 -25.02 -1.90 18.50
CA LEU A 176 -24.08 -2.97 18.89
C LEU A 176 -23.91 -4.01 17.79
N LYS A 177 -25.01 -4.40 17.12
CA LYS A 177 -24.97 -5.29 15.96
C LYS A 177 -24.10 -4.69 14.83
N ARG A 178 -24.28 -3.40 14.52
CA ARG A 178 -23.51 -2.69 13.50
C ARG A 178 -22.01 -2.60 13.86
N ARG A 179 -21.66 -2.39 15.14
CA ARG A 179 -20.26 -2.44 15.60
C ARG A 179 -19.65 -3.81 15.35
N GLY A 180 -20.37 -4.90 15.63
CA GLY A 180 -19.93 -6.25 15.32
C GLY A 180 -19.73 -6.49 13.82
N MET A 181 -20.63 -5.98 12.98
CA MET A 181 -20.51 -6.07 11.52
C MET A 181 -19.24 -5.37 11.01
N VAL A 182 -18.92 -4.18 11.52
CA VAL A 182 -17.67 -3.47 11.17
C VAL A 182 -16.45 -4.29 11.57
N LEU A 183 -16.38 -4.77 12.81
CA LEU A 183 -15.27 -5.60 13.27
C LEU A 183 -15.13 -6.89 12.45
N LYS A 184 -16.23 -7.52 12.06
CA LYS A 184 -16.23 -8.71 11.20
C LYS A 184 -15.63 -8.42 9.83
N CYS A 185 -16.04 -7.33 9.18
CA CYS A 185 -15.48 -6.91 7.91
C CYS A 185 -13.98 -6.60 8.00
N LEU A 186 -13.56 -5.89 9.06
CA LEU A 186 -12.15 -5.59 9.29
C LEU A 186 -11.33 -6.85 9.58
N ALA A 187 -11.89 -7.82 10.32
CA ALA A 187 -11.23 -9.11 10.57
C ALA A 187 -11.04 -9.91 9.28
N GLU A 188 -11.93 -9.77 8.33
CA GLU A 188 -11.86 -10.38 6.98
C GLU A 188 -10.96 -9.61 6.01
N GLY A 189 -10.26 -8.57 6.47
CA GLY A 189 -9.29 -7.82 5.70
C GLY A 189 -9.83 -6.61 4.93
N LEU A 190 -11.15 -6.35 4.96
CA LEU A 190 -11.72 -5.11 4.40
C LEU A 190 -11.32 -3.90 5.26
N ASN A 191 -11.18 -2.75 4.63
CA ASN A 191 -10.77 -1.53 5.32
C ASN A 191 -11.44 -0.25 4.82
N VAL A 192 -12.08 -0.28 3.68
CA VAL A 192 -12.74 0.89 3.11
C VAL A 192 -14.07 1.15 3.79
N GLN A 193 -14.20 2.30 4.49
CA GLN A 193 -15.39 2.59 5.31
C GLN A 193 -16.67 2.67 4.48
N VAL A 194 -16.63 3.23 3.28
CA VAL A 194 -17.83 3.33 2.41
C VAL A 194 -18.31 1.94 1.97
N GLU A 195 -17.40 1.03 1.70
CA GLU A 195 -17.71 -0.36 1.35
C GLU A 195 -18.34 -1.10 2.51
N ILE A 196 -17.71 -1.07 3.68
CA ILE A 196 -18.23 -1.68 4.92
C ILE A 196 -19.59 -1.08 5.27
N GLY A 197 -19.73 0.25 5.12
CA GLY A 197 -21.00 0.95 5.34
C GLY A 197 -22.10 0.47 4.40
N ARG A 198 -21.76 0.15 3.13
CA ARG A 198 -22.71 -0.40 2.17
C ARG A 198 -23.21 -1.78 2.59
N TYR A 199 -22.31 -2.73 2.87
CA TYR A 199 -22.70 -4.06 3.35
C TYR A 199 -23.54 -4.01 4.63
N MET A 200 -23.20 -3.10 5.54
CA MET A 200 -23.94 -2.90 6.78
C MET A 200 -25.32 -2.28 6.53
N GLY A 201 -25.42 -1.32 5.62
CA GLY A 201 -26.67 -0.73 5.18
C GLY A 201 -27.62 -1.78 4.58
N ASP A 202 -27.10 -2.58 3.65
CA ASP A 202 -27.88 -3.65 2.99
C ASP A 202 -28.38 -4.70 4.01
N ALA A 203 -27.52 -5.07 4.99
CA ALA A 203 -27.89 -6.04 6.02
C ALA A 203 -28.84 -5.51 7.11
N THR A 204 -28.97 -4.19 7.28
CA THR A 204 -29.77 -3.57 8.34
C THR A 204 -30.90 -2.66 7.82
N GLY A 205 -31.08 -2.55 6.50
CA GLY A 205 -32.07 -1.68 5.86
C GLY A 205 -31.77 -0.18 6.02
N GLY A 206 -30.54 0.20 6.35
CA GLY A 206 -30.12 1.58 6.60
C GLY A 206 -29.41 2.22 5.41
N GLN A 207 -29.45 3.55 5.31
CA GLN A 207 -28.65 4.27 4.34
C GLN A 207 -27.18 4.26 4.78
N TYR A 208 -26.29 3.77 3.91
CA TYR A 208 -24.85 3.60 4.19
C TYR A 208 -24.10 4.92 4.47
N ARG A 209 -24.62 6.07 4.06
CA ARG A 209 -24.11 7.42 4.38
C ARG A 209 -24.78 8.08 5.57
N SER A 210 -25.61 7.36 6.31
CA SER A 210 -26.28 7.92 7.46
C SER A 210 -25.26 8.29 8.56
N GLY A 211 -25.56 9.34 9.31
CA GLY A 211 -24.79 9.68 10.51
C GLY A 211 -24.74 8.53 11.52
N ALA A 212 -25.70 7.60 11.46
CA ALA A 212 -25.69 6.41 12.30
C ALA A 212 -24.51 5.48 11.99
N ILE A 213 -24.20 5.26 10.71
CA ILE A 213 -23.05 4.44 10.31
C ILE A 213 -21.72 5.12 10.70
N ARG A 214 -21.60 6.42 10.47
CA ARG A 214 -20.42 7.18 10.89
C ARG A 214 -20.19 7.05 12.40
N ARG A 215 -21.22 7.20 13.22
CA ARG A 215 -21.13 7.04 14.67
C ARG A 215 -20.68 5.65 15.13
N VAL A 216 -20.95 4.60 14.35
CA VAL A 216 -20.43 3.25 14.64
C VAL A 216 -18.92 3.19 14.57
N PHE A 217 -18.32 3.75 13.50
CA PHE A 217 -16.86 3.82 13.36
C PHE A 217 -16.24 4.71 14.45
N GLU A 218 -16.86 5.87 14.75
CA GLU A 218 -16.40 6.76 15.81
C GLU A 218 -16.40 6.05 17.17
N ALA A 219 -17.47 5.34 17.52
CA ALA A 219 -17.56 4.60 18.76
C ALA A 219 -16.54 3.44 18.87
N LEU A 220 -16.22 2.76 17.77
CA LEU A 220 -15.20 1.73 17.74
C LEU A 220 -13.79 2.31 17.90
N GLU A 221 -13.51 3.47 17.32
CA GLU A 221 -12.26 4.19 17.48
C GLU A 221 -12.09 4.71 18.91
N GLU A 222 -13.12 5.34 19.48
CA GLU A 222 -13.14 5.79 20.88
C GLU A 222 -12.94 4.64 21.87
N SER A 223 -13.44 3.45 21.55
CA SER A 223 -13.21 2.24 22.34
C SER A 223 -11.83 1.63 22.17
N GLY A 224 -11.00 2.18 21.28
CA GLY A 224 -9.64 1.71 21.00
C GLY A 224 -9.57 0.39 20.21
N LEU A 225 -10.67 -0.04 19.58
CA LEU A 225 -10.71 -1.29 18.82
C LEU A 225 -10.29 -1.13 17.36
N ILE A 226 -10.41 0.07 16.82
CA ILE A 226 -9.98 0.40 15.46
C ILE A 226 -9.20 1.70 15.43
N VAL A 227 -8.43 1.88 14.36
CA VAL A 227 -7.83 3.17 13.96
C VAL A 227 -8.39 3.55 12.61
N ARG A 228 -8.72 4.82 12.42
CA ARG A 228 -9.19 5.37 11.14
C ARG A 228 -8.15 6.31 10.57
N GLN A 229 -8.06 6.32 9.24
CA GLN A 229 -7.24 7.26 8.48
C GLN A 229 -8.00 7.71 7.24
N THR A 230 -7.70 8.90 6.77
CA THR A 230 -8.20 9.40 5.48
C THR A 230 -7.04 9.49 4.51
N LEU A 231 -7.12 8.71 3.44
CA LEU A 231 -6.22 8.79 2.30
C LEU A 231 -6.75 9.86 1.34
N SER A 232 -5.86 10.54 0.63
CA SER A 232 -6.25 11.57 -0.33
C SER A 232 -5.38 11.54 -1.57
N MET A 233 -5.98 11.77 -2.73
CA MET A 233 -5.28 11.93 -4.00
C MET A 233 -5.92 13.04 -4.83
N SER A 234 -5.14 13.63 -5.72
CA SER A 234 -5.64 14.56 -6.73
C SER A 234 -5.98 13.77 -7.99
N VAL A 235 -7.26 13.66 -8.32
CA VAL A 235 -7.73 12.96 -9.54
C VAL A 235 -7.90 13.93 -10.68
N THR A 236 -8.63 15.02 -10.44
CA THR A 236 -8.85 16.11 -11.40
C THR A 236 -8.93 17.45 -10.69
N GLY A 237 -8.26 18.45 -11.24
CA GLY A 237 -8.39 19.83 -10.81
C GLY A 237 -8.12 20.05 -9.31
N ASN A 238 -8.95 20.87 -8.66
CA ASN A 238 -8.66 21.44 -7.34
C ASN A 238 -9.27 20.67 -6.15
N MET A 239 -9.97 19.55 -6.37
CA MET A 239 -10.65 18.82 -5.29
C MET A 239 -10.05 17.44 -5.08
N PRO A 240 -9.35 17.21 -3.96
CA PRO A 240 -8.80 15.90 -3.66
C PRO A 240 -9.90 14.88 -3.39
N THR A 241 -9.78 13.73 -4.01
CA THR A 241 -10.58 12.55 -3.64
C THR A 241 -10.09 12.02 -2.31
N ARG A 242 -11.03 11.76 -1.39
CA ARG A 242 -10.74 11.26 -0.06
C ARG A 242 -11.38 9.90 0.15
N LEU A 243 -10.61 8.98 0.68
CA LEU A 243 -11.08 7.65 1.06
C LEU A 243 -10.80 7.42 2.55
N ALA A 244 -11.86 7.23 3.32
CA ALA A 244 -11.73 6.85 4.71
C ALA A 244 -11.51 5.34 4.82
N VAL A 245 -10.42 4.96 5.46
CA VAL A 245 -10.05 3.57 5.75
C VAL A 245 -10.00 3.33 7.25
N ALA A 246 -10.20 2.08 7.66
CA ALA A 246 -10.08 1.66 9.04
C ALA A 246 -9.32 0.33 9.13
N ARG A 247 -8.66 0.10 10.26
CA ARG A 247 -8.01 -1.17 10.60
C ARG A 247 -8.23 -1.52 12.06
N LEU A 248 -8.07 -2.79 12.38
CA LEU A 248 -8.11 -3.24 13.77
C LEU A 248 -6.83 -2.79 14.50
N THR A 249 -7.00 -2.37 15.75
CA THR A 249 -5.89 -2.29 16.71
C THR A 249 -5.52 -3.69 17.19
N GLN A 250 -4.42 -3.83 17.93
CA GLN A 250 -4.08 -5.10 18.58
C GLN A 250 -5.22 -5.61 19.48
N GLU A 251 -5.87 -4.72 20.22
CA GLU A 251 -7.02 -5.05 21.05
C GLU A 251 -8.24 -5.45 20.23
N GLY A 252 -8.49 -4.75 19.11
CA GLY A 252 -9.54 -5.12 18.15
C GLY A 252 -9.32 -6.51 17.57
N GLN A 253 -8.09 -6.87 17.23
CA GLN A 253 -7.74 -8.20 16.76
C GLN A 253 -7.95 -9.27 17.84
N GLN A 254 -7.52 -8.98 19.07
CA GLN A 254 -7.74 -9.89 20.22
C GLN A 254 -9.24 -10.11 20.46
N MET A 255 -10.03 -9.04 20.40
CA MET A 255 -11.49 -9.14 20.51
C MET A 255 -12.08 -9.99 19.38
N CYS A 256 -11.71 -9.76 18.14
CA CYS A 256 -12.19 -10.54 16.99
C CYS A 256 -11.85 -12.03 17.15
N ARG A 257 -10.63 -12.37 17.57
CA ARG A 257 -10.23 -13.77 17.86
C ARG A 257 -11.05 -14.36 19.01
N ALA A 258 -11.30 -13.59 20.07
CA ALA A 258 -12.14 -14.03 21.18
C ALA A 258 -13.63 -14.21 20.79
N LEU A 259 -14.09 -13.54 19.74
CA LEU A 259 -15.40 -13.78 19.12
C LEU A 259 -15.41 -14.97 18.17
N GLY A 260 -14.30 -15.69 18.03
CA GLY A 260 -14.16 -16.84 17.14
C GLY A 260 -13.93 -16.47 15.67
N TRP A 261 -13.57 -15.24 15.36
CA TRP A 261 -13.31 -14.79 13.99
C TRP A 261 -11.81 -14.93 13.66
N GLN A 262 -11.53 -15.43 12.47
CA GLN A 262 -10.19 -15.39 11.92
C GLN A 262 -9.86 -13.93 11.58
N VAL A 263 -8.72 -13.45 12.03
CA VAL A 263 -8.20 -12.13 11.69
C VAL A 263 -7.11 -12.31 10.63
N VAL A 264 -7.26 -11.62 9.51
CA VAL A 264 -6.29 -11.61 8.40
C VAL A 264 -5.67 -10.23 8.24
N GLU A 265 -4.53 -10.16 7.55
CA GLU A 265 -3.92 -8.89 7.16
C GLU A 265 -4.90 -8.11 6.29
N SER A 266 -5.12 -6.83 6.58
CA SER A 266 -6.00 -6.01 5.75
C SER A 266 -5.35 -5.70 4.39
N GLU A 267 -6.19 -5.48 3.37
CA GLU A 267 -5.71 -5.13 2.03
C GLU A 267 -4.85 -3.87 2.06
N TRP A 268 -5.23 -2.89 2.86
CA TRP A 268 -4.47 -1.67 3.03
C TRP A 268 -3.10 -1.91 3.68
N GLU A 269 -3.02 -2.67 4.78
CA GLU A 269 -1.75 -3.04 5.42
C GLU A 269 -0.85 -3.82 4.46
N ARG A 270 -1.43 -4.74 3.68
CA ARG A 270 -0.71 -5.49 2.66
C ARG A 270 -0.14 -4.59 1.56
N LEU A 271 -0.93 -3.64 1.05
CA LEU A 271 -0.50 -2.64 0.07
C LEU A 271 0.62 -1.76 0.63
N LEU A 272 0.48 -1.25 1.85
CA LEU A 272 1.52 -0.44 2.50
C LEU A 272 2.84 -1.21 2.65
N ARG A 273 2.77 -2.48 3.00
CA ARG A 273 3.95 -3.33 3.21
C ARG A 273 4.65 -3.68 1.90
N LEU A 274 3.91 -3.96 0.83
CA LEU A 274 4.46 -4.46 -0.43
C LEU A 274 4.77 -3.35 -1.46
N HIS A 275 4.11 -2.20 -1.37
CA HIS A 275 4.28 -1.07 -2.30
C HIS A 275 5.02 0.14 -1.71
N GLU A 276 5.94 -0.04 -0.76
CA GLU A 276 6.67 1.07 -0.12
C GLU A 276 5.79 2.24 0.38
N GLY A 277 4.55 1.93 0.71
CA GLY A 277 3.55 2.70 1.45
C GLY A 277 3.37 4.17 1.08
N GLU A 278 4.08 5.05 1.77
CA GLU A 278 3.81 6.50 1.71
C GLU A 278 4.22 7.17 0.40
N LYS A 279 5.22 6.65 -0.30
CA LYS A 279 5.66 7.21 -1.58
C LYS A 279 4.69 6.95 -2.73
N GLN A 280 3.77 6.00 -2.52
CA GLN A 280 2.80 5.55 -3.52
C GLN A 280 1.37 5.62 -2.99
N GLU A 281 1.05 6.59 -2.11
CA GLU A 281 -0.28 6.74 -1.52
C GLU A 281 -1.38 6.81 -2.58
N GLU A 282 -1.13 7.52 -3.68
CA GLU A 282 -2.08 7.64 -4.80
C GLU A 282 -2.32 6.29 -5.50
N HIS A 283 -1.27 5.48 -5.66
CA HIS A 283 -1.38 4.15 -6.24
C HIS A 283 -2.16 3.21 -5.31
N VAL A 284 -1.81 3.17 -4.02
CA VAL A 284 -2.53 2.39 -3.00
C VAL A 284 -4.01 2.76 -2.96
N LEU A 285 -4.30 4.06 -2.98
CA LEU A 285 -5.67 4.56 -2.98
C LEU A 285 -6.42 4.14 -4.25
N SER A 286 -5.78 4.20 -5.41
CA SER A 286 -6.38 3.77 -6.69
C SER A 286 -6.71 2.28 -6.70
N ILE A 287 -5.82 1.44 -6.17
CA ILE A 287 -6.07 0.00 -6.01
C ILE A 287 -7.28 -0.24 -5.08
N LEU A 288 -7.34 0.41 -3.92
CA LEU A 288 -8.45 0.24 -2.97
C LEU A 288 -9.79 0.73 -3.56
N LEU A 289 -9.78 1.82 -4.31
CA LEU A 289 -10.96 2.35 -5.00
C LEU A 289 -11.44 1.39 -6.08
N PHE A 290 -10.53 0.85 -6.88
CA PHE A 290 -10.88 -0.16 -7.89
C PHE A 290 -11.42 -1.44 -7.24
N ALA A 291 -10.73 -1.97 -6.24
CA ALA A 291 -11.17 -3.16 -5.50
C ALA A 291 -12.57 -2.98 -4.90
N THR A 292 -12.83 -1.84 -4.27
CA THR A 292 -14.17 -1.48 -3.76
C THR A 292 -15.19 -1.40 -4.88
N SER A 293 -14.87 -0.73 -5.99
CA SER A 293 -15.74 -0.58 -7.14
C SER A 293 -16.11 -1.93 -7.78
N ALA A 294 -15.13 -2.83 -7.91
CA ALA A 294 -15.34 -4.17 -8.43
C ALA A 294 -16.21 -5.02 -7.50
N ARG A 295 -15.94 -5.02 -6.20
CA ARG A 295 -16.74 -5.76 -5.21
C ARG A 295 -18.21 -5.30 -5.16
N LEU A 296 -18.44 -4.00 -5.20
CA LEU A 296 -19.80 -3.45 -5.24
C LEU A 296 -20.57 -3.84 -6.52
N ARG A 297 -19.86 -4.26 -7.56
CA ARG A 297 -20.42 -4.83 -8.81
C ARG A 297 -20.46 -6.36 -8.82
N GLY A 298 -20.23 -6.99 -7.67
CA GLY A 298 -20.36 -8.45 -7.52
C GLY A 298 -19.14 -9.25 -7.99
N TRP A 299 -17.97 -8.62 -8.16
CA TRP A 299 -16.73 -9.32 -8.42
C TRP A 299 -16.09 -9.79 -7.12
N GLU A 300 -15.51 -10.97 -7.12
CA GLU A 300 -14.53 -11.36 -6.12
C GLU A 300 -13.21 -10.67 -6.43
N VAL A 301 -12.56 -10.12 -5.40
CA VAL A 301 -11.36 -9.30 -5.57
C VAL A 301 -10.26 -9.79 -4.64
N GLU A 302 -9.08 -9.95 -5.20
CA GLU A 302 -7.85 -10.22 -4.46
C GLU A 302 -6.81 -9.15 -4.84
N VAL A 303 -6.33 -8.42 -3.85
CA VAL A 303 -5.32 -7.37 -4.00
C VAL A 303 -3.94 -8.01 -3.91
N LEU A 304 -3.03 -7.64 -4.81
CA LEU A 304 -1.67 -8.18 -4.92
C LEU A 304 -1.65 -9.71 -4.96
N PRO A 305 -2.30 -10.33 -5.95
CA PRO A 305 -2.35 -11.77 -6.05
C PRO A 305 -0.95 -12.35 -6.33
N GLU A 306 -0.69 -13.51 -5.77
CA GLU A 306 0.50 -14.27 -6.12
C GLU A 306 0.27 -15.00 -7.45
N VAL A 307 1.14 -14.75 -8.42
CA VAL A 307 1.14 -15.41 -9.73
C VAL A 307 2.50 -16.04 -10.02
N GLU A 308 2.50 -17.09 -10.83
CA GLU A 308 3.74 -17.70 -11.29
C GLU A 308 4.52 -16.76 -12.21
N GLY A 309 5.83 -16.78 -12.11
CA GLY A 309 6.73 -15.97 -12.94
C GLY A 309 7.01 -14.57 -12.39
N ASN A 310 7.32 -13.63 -13.29
CA ASN A 310 7.78 -12.29 -12.94
C ASN A 310 6.68 -11.23 -12.92
N ALA A 311 5.46 -11.58 -13.36
CA ALA A 311 4.33 -10.66 -13.32
C ALA A 311 3.93 -10.33 -11.87
N ARG A 312 3.52 -9.10 -11.64
CA ARG A 312 3.07 -8.62 -10.32
C ARG A 312 1.82 -7.76 -10.50
N PRO A 313 0.68 -8.38 -10.87
CA PRO A 313 -0.54 -7.61 -11.06
C PRO A 313 -1.03 -7.02 -9.73
N ASP A 314 -1.57 -5.81 -9.78
CA ASP A 314 -2.06 -5.11 -8.60
C ASP A 314 -3.33 -5.74 -8.03
N VAL A 315 -4.20 -6.24 -8.91
CA VAL A 315 -5.48 -6.84 -8.53
C VAL A 315 -5.82 -8.01 -9.44
N VAL A 316 -6.45 -9.05 -8.91
CA VAL A 316 -7.21 -9.99 -9.70
C VAL A 316 -8.69 -9.93 -9.31
N ILE A 317 -9.55 -9.92 -10.31
CA ILE A 317 -11.02 -9.99 -10.12
C ILE A 317 -11.56 -11.27 -10.74
N ARG A 318 -12.59 -11.84 -10.10
CA ARG A 318 -13.24 -13.08 -10.58
C ARG A 318 -14.75 -12.94 -10.51
N ARG A 319 -15.44 -13.48 -11.54
CA ARG A 319 -16.90 -13.58 -11.53
C ARG A 319 -17.31 -14.80 -12.36
N GLY A 320 -17.81 -15.84 -11.70
CA GLY A 320 -18.00 -17.15 -12.32
C GLY A 320 -16.67 -17.71 -12.83
N ASP A 321 -16.61 -18.08 -14.11
CA ASP A 321 -15.39 -18.60 -14.74
C ASP A 321 -14.44 -17.49 -15.24
N GLU A 322 -14.90 -16.25 -15.24
CA GLU A 322 -14.11 -15.12 -15.70
C GLU A 322 -13.10 -14.72 -14.62
N ARG A 323 -11.81 -14.61 -15.03
CA ARG A 323 -10.71 -14.10 -14.22
C ARG A 323 -9.98 -13.04 -15.00
N VAL A 324 -9.73 -11.90 -14.38
CA VAL A 324 -9.02 -10.77 -14.98
C VAL A 324 -7.94 -10.24 -14.03
N TYR A 325 -6.71 -10.21 -14.48
CA TYR A 325 -5.59 -9.58 -13.79
C TYR A 325 -5.46 -8.13 -14.24
N VAL A 326 -5.46 -7.21 -13.30
CA VAL A 326 -5.59 -5.78 -13.54
C VAL A 326 -4.33 -5.07 -13.06
N GLU A 327 -3.82 -4.17 -13.89
CA GLU A 327 -2.77 -3.23 -13.54
C GLU A 327 -3.39 -1.86 -13.23
N VAL A 328 -2.95 -1.24 -12.15
CA VAL A 328 -3.33 0.11 -11.77
C VAL A 328 -2.16 1.03 -12.04
N GLU A 329 -2.39 2.08 -12.85
CA GLU A 329 -1.34 3.01 -13.23
C GLU A 329 -1.74 4.45 -12.87
N THR A 330 -0.91 5.11 -12.06
CA THR A 330 -1.18 6.48 -11.57
C THR A 330 -0.26 7.52 -12.20
N GLY A 331 0.42 7.17 -13.27
CA GLY A 331 1.31 8.07 -14.01
C GLY A 331 1.22 7.84 -15.51
N THR A 332 1.69 8.83 -16.26
CA THR A 332 1.77 8.80 -17.74
C THR A 332 3.11 8.30 -18.25
N ARG A 333 3.92 7.67 -17.39
CA ARG A 333 5.20 7.10 -17.85
C ARG A 333 4.90 5.94 -18.78
N LEU A 334 5.06 6.20 -20.08
CA LEU A 334 5.09 5.15 -21.08
C LEU A 334 6.27 4.23 -20.76
N HIS A 335 6.00 2.95 -20.63
CA HIS A 335 7.06 1.98 -20.42
C HIS A 335 7.80 1.80 -21.76
N GLU A 336 9.07 2.21 -21.81
CA GLU A 336 9.89 2.21 -23.03
C GLU A 336 9.91 0.85 -23.77
N ASP A 337 9.66 -0.25 -23.04
CA ASP A 337 9.71 -1.62 -23.59
C ASP A 337 8.36 -2.36 -23.60
N ASN A 338 7.29 -1.72 -23.15
CA ASN A 338 5.94 -2.32 -23.04
C ASN A 338 5.89 -3.67 -22.29
N THR A 339 6.93 -3.99 -21.52
CA THR A 339 7.03 -5.29 -20.82
C THR A 339 5.88 -5.52 -19.87
N LYS A 340 5.46 -4.48 -19.13
CA LYS A 340 4.35 -4.54 -18.19
C LYS A 340 3.05 -4.99 -18.90
N TRP A 341 2.71 -4.38 -20.02
CA TRP A 341 1.50 -4.69 -20.77
C TRP A 341 1.53 -6.08 -21.40
N ARG A 342 2.70 -6.51 -21.92
CA ARG A 342 2.88 -7.87 -22.43
C ARG A 342 2.69 -8.92 -21.35
N MET A 343 3.20 -8.67 -20.14
CA MET A 343 3.02 -9.56 -19.00
C MET A 343 1.54 -9.62 -18.57
N ASN A 344 0.86 -8.47 -18.50
CA ASN A 344 -0.55 -8.42 -18.20
C ASN A 344 -1.40 -9.15 -19.27
N ALA A 345 -1.10 -8.90 -20.55
CA ALA A 345 -1.75 -9.60 -21.66
C ALA A 345 -1.55 -11.14 -21.58
N ALA A 346 -0.36 -11.59 -21.24
CA ALA A 346 -0.09 -13.02 -21.09
C ALA A 346 -0.93 -13.66 -19.98
N LEU A 347 -1.12 -12.97 -18.84
CA LEU A 347 -1.98 -13.43 -17.75
C LEU A 347 -3.46 -13.48 -18.12
N ASN A 348 -3.90 -12.65 -19.05
CA ASN A 348 -5.30 -12.47 -19.45
C ASN A 348 -5.64 -13.09 -20.81
N GLY A 349 -4.83 -14.03 -21.32
CA GLY A 349 -5.10 -14.71 -22.61
C GLY A 349 -5.05 -13.76 -23.80
N GLY A 350 -4.12 -12.81 -23.83
CA GLY A 350 -3.90 -11.84 -24.90
C GLY A 350 -4.65 -10.52 -24.73
N ARG A 351 -5.38 -10.30 -23.65
CA ARG A 351 -6.11 -9.06 -23.36
C ARG A 351 -5.38 -8.26 -22.29
N VAL A 352 -5.40 -6.92 -22.39
CA VAL A 352 -4.91 -6.04 -21.32
C VAL A 352 -6.07 -5.52 -20.48
N ALA A 353 -5.87 -5.46 -19.16
CA ALA A 353 -6.81 -4.83 -18.24
C ALA A 353 -6.08 -3.78 -17.38
N LEU A 354 -6.53 -2.53 -17.45
CA LEU A 354 -5.88 -1.43 -16.77
C LEU A 354 -6.86 -0.49 -16.06
N VAL A 355 -6.34 0.16 -15.01
CA VAL A 355 -7.00 1.26 -14.31
C VAL A 355 -6.07 2.46 -14.31
N ALA A 356 -6.55 3.58 -14.83
CA ALA A 356 -5.83 4.85 -14.82
C ALA A 356 -6.31 5.76 -13.68
N ARG A 357 -5.61 6.85 -13.42
CA ARG A 357 -6.03 7.85 -12.44
C ARG A 357 -7.26 8.65 -12.91
N ASN A 358 -7.25 9.06 -14.17
CA ASN A 358 -8.30 9.88 -14.76
C ASN A 358 -8.53 9.53 -16.25
N VAL A 359 -9.55 10.15 -16.86
CA VAL A 359 -9.96 9.89 -18.25
C VAL A 359 -8.84 10.18 -19.25
N GLU A 360 -8.05 11.25 -19.04
CA GLU A 360 -6.98 11.62 -19.97
C GLU A 360 -5.84 10.60 -19.94
N GLU A 361 -5.39 10.22 -18.74
CA GLU A 361 -4.37 9.19 -18.56
C GLU A 361 -4.86 7.84 -19.12
N ARG A 362 -6.14 7.47 -18.89
CA ARG A 362 -6.71 6.26 -19.49
C ARG A 362 -6.56 6.25 -21.00
N ARG A 363 -6.88 7.33 -21.69
CA ARG A 363 -6.76 7.42 -23.17
C ARG A 363 -5.31 7.20 -23.63
N VAL A 364 -4.35 7.80 -22.94
CA VAL A 364 -2.93 7.65 -23.27
C VAL A 364 -2.47 6.21 -23.06
N LEU A 365 -2.81 5.62 -21.93
CA LEU A 365 -2.44 4.25 -21.59
C LEU A 365 -3.13 3.21 -22.48
N VAL A 366 -4.39 3.42 -22.87
CA VAL A 366 -5.10 2.55 -23.83
C VAL A 366 -4.39 2.56 -25.18
N ALA A 367 -4.03 3.75 -25.69
CA ALA A 367 -3.27 3.85 -26.94
C ALA A 367 -1.92 3.11 -26.87
N ASP A 368 -1.23 3.17 -25.74
CA ASP A 368 0.00 2.41 -25.51
C ASP A 368 -0.26 0.88 -25.49
N CYS A 369 -1.30 0.44 -24.80
CA CYS A 369 -1.68 -0.96 -24.72
C CYS A 369 -2.10 -1.56 -26.07
N GLN A 370 -2.73 -0.79 -26.96
CA GLN A 370 -3.15 -1.22 -28.30
C GLN A 370 -1.96 -1.60 -29.20
N HIS A 371 -0.74 -1.15 -28.88
CA HIS A 371 0.49 -1.61 -29.58
C HIS A 371 0.92 -3.03 -29.14
N VAL A 372 0.34 -3.55 -28.06
CA VAL A 372 0.72 -4.84 -27.47
C VAL A 372 -0.40 -5.87 -27.54
N ALA A 373 -1.65 -5.44 -27.40
CA ALA A 373 -2.81 -6.31 -27.36
C ALA A 373 -3.93 -5.77 -28.24
N GLU A 374 -4.47 -6.63 -29.10
CA GLU A 374 -5.61 -6.31 -29.97
C GLU A 374 -6.89 -6.06 -29.18
N HIS A 375 -7.01 -6.68 -28.01
CA HIS A 375 -8.17 -6.54 -27.14
C HIS A 375 -7.75 -6.13 -25.73
N GLY A 376 -8.62 -5.38 -25.08
CA GLY A 376 -8.41 -4.99 -23.71
C GLY A 376 -9.62 -4.30 -23.08
N MET A 377 -9.43 -3.90 -21.85
CA MET A 377 -10.44 -3.21 -21.07
C MET A 377 -9.80 -2.20 -20.12
N ALA A 378 -10.40 -1.02 -20.01
CA ALA A 378 -9.88 0.05 -19.19
C ALA A 378 -10.97 0.78 -18.41
N THR A 379 -10.60 1.25 -17.24
CA THR A 379 -11.38 2.22 -16.47
C THR A 379 -10.44 3.22 -15.81
N ASP A 380 -10.99 4.19 -15.12
CA ASP A 380 -10.21 5.16 -14.36
C ASP A 380 -10.90 5.52 -13.04
N VAL A 381 -10.08 6.01 -12.10
CA VAL A 381 -10.55 6.38 -10.76
C VAL A 381 -11.58 7.50 -10.84
N GLU A 382 -11.39 8.48 -11.72
CA GLU A 382 -12.32 9.60 -11.89
C GLU A 382 -13.74 9.13 -12.25
N THR A 383 -13.85 8.24 -13.24
CA THR A 383 -15.12 7.62 -13.65
C THR A 383 -15.74 6.80 -12.52
N MET A 384 -14.93 6.01 -11.81
CA MET A 384 -15.41 5.14 -10.72
C MET A 384 -15.98 5.93 -9.54
N ILE A 385 -15.36 7.06 -9.17
CA ILE A 385 -15.80 7.87 -8.04
C ILE A 385 -16.87 8.90 -8.41
N GLY A 386 -17.13 9.13 -9.69
CA GLY A 386 -18.10 10.12 -10.18
C GLY A 386 -19.46 9.99 -9.50
N ASN A 387 -19.91 8.77 -9.25
CA ASN A 387 -21.16 8.46 -8.53
C ASN A 387 -20.94 8.29 -7.02
N LYS A 388 -19.73 8.52 -6.50
CA LYS A 388 -19.38 8.37 -5.07
C LYS A 388 -19.84 7.03 -4.47
N PHE A 389 -19.88 5.96 -5.28
CA PHE A 389 -20.41 4.63 -4.93
C PHE A 389 -21.87 4.63 -4.42
N VAL A 390 -22.68 5.61 -4.82
CA VAL A 390 -24.04 5.77 -4.28
C VAL A 390 -24.93 4.65 -4.74
N ASP A 391 -25.14 4.46 -6.01
CA ASP A 391 -26.11 3.51 -6.55
C ASP A 391 -25.46 2.42 -7.41
N VAL A 392 -24.22 2.06 -7.05
CA VAL A 392 -23.49 1.03 -7.77
C VAL A 392 -24.12 -0.35 -7.54
N SER A 393 -24.39 -1.05 -8.60
CA SER A 393 -24.97 -2.38 -8.61
C SER A 393 -24.18 -3.36 -9.47
N ALA A 394 -24.50 -4.64 -9.38
CA ALA A 394 -23.90 -5.67 -10.21
C ALA A 394 -24.21 -5.52 -11.72
N ALA A 395 -25.24 -4.75 -12.07
CA ALA A 395 -25.62 -4.47 -13.46
C ALA A 395 -24.78 -3.34 -14.08
N ASP A 396 -24.11 -2.52 -13.26
CA ASP A 396 -23.33 -1.40 -13.78
C ASP A 396 -22.00 -1.89 -14.37
N PRO A 397 -21.55 -1.32 -15.50
CA PRO A 397 -20.28 -1.69 -16.10
C PRO A 397 -19.12 -1.34 -15.16
N LEU A 398 -18.17 -2.24 -15.04
CA LEU A 398 -16.91 -1.98 -14.33
C LEU A 398 -15.95 -1.21 -15.23
N TRP A 399 -15.94 -1.53 -16.50
CA TRP A 399 -15.04 -0.98 -17.49
C TRP A 399 -15.67 0.19 -18.23
N ALA A 400 -14.98 1.29 -18.31
CA ALA A 400 -15.41 2.49 -19.03
C ALA A 400 -15.15 2.39 -20.54
N GLU A 401 -14.21 1.53 -20.92
CA GLU A 401 -13.78 1.32 -22.30
C GLU A 401 -13.37 -0.14 -22.50
N VAL A 402 -13.73 -0.70 -23.65
CA VAL A 402 -13.35 -2.06 -24.10
C VAL A 402 -13.00 -1.94 -25.58
N TRP A 403 -11.87 -2.51 -26.00
CA TRP A 403 -11.39 -2.52 -27.38
C TRP A 403 -11.03 -3.92 -27.89
#